data_b0c27d55b01d2beb6a66b765ea6d000f
#
_entry.id   b0c27d55b01d2beb6a66b765ea6d000f
#
_cell.length_a   1.000
_cell.length_b   1.000
_cell.length_c   1.000
_cell.angle_alpha   90.00
_cell.angle_beta   90.00
_cell.angle_gamma   90.00
#
_symmetry.space_group_name_H-M   'P 1'
#
loop_
_entity.id
_entity.type
_entity.pdbx_description
1 polymer ?
#
loop_
_entity_poly.entity_id
_entity_poly.type
_entity_poly.pdbx_seq_one_letter_code
_entity_poly.pdbx_strand_id
1 'polypeptide(L)'
;VPLEEVRRQAEEKGIKDQIPVFEQALRADGLSFICEAKKASPSKGLIAPDFPYVEIARDYEAGGAAAISCLTEPFWFRGSDAYLKEIVQNVSIPVLRKDFTCDEYMIYQAKAMGASAVLLICSVLEDGRLKAYHQLADELGLSALVETHNEEEILRVQKIGAKIIGVNNRNLKDFTVDIKNSIRLREMVSSETVFVSESGIRGVEDMKALYENGTDVVLIGELLMRKSDRKAVLMELKQQTGRQLDMN
;
A
#
# COMPACT_ATOMS: atom_id res chain seq x y z
N VAL A 1 -17.93 -18.11 -0.30
CA VAL A 1 -17.14 -19.32 -0.62
C VAL A 1 -16.62 -19.89 0.70
N PRO A 2 -16.65 -21.22 0.96
CA PRO A 2 -16.08 -21.82 2.17
C PRO A 2 -14.56 -21.58 2.28
N LEU A 3 -14.02 -21.53 3.51
CA LEU A 3 -12.59 -21.30 3.77
C LEU A 3 -11.71 -22.34 3.03
N GLU A 4 -12.04 -23.61 3.12
CA GLU A 4 -11.32 -24.71 2.47
C GLU A 4 -11.16 -24.50 0.94
N GLU A 5 -12.20 -24.01 0.30
CA GLU A 5 -12.20 -23.76 -1.14
C GLU A 5 -11.34 -22.53 -1.49
N VAL A 6 -11.42 -21.46 -0.70
CA VAL A 6 -10.59 -20.26 -0.90
C VAL A 6 -9.12 -20.58 -0.65
N ARG A 7 -8.83 -21.40 0.37
CA ARG A 7 -7.48 -21.87 0.68
C ARG A 7 -6.91 -22.67 -0.48
N ARG A 8 -7.66 -23.64 -1.01
CA ARG A 8 -7.25 -24.42 -2.19
C ARG A 8 -6.93 -23.52 -3.38
N GLN A 9 -7.81 -22.53 -3.67
CA GLN A 9 -7.60 -21.58 -4.77
C GLN A 9 -6.35 -20.72 -4.57
N ALA A 10 -6.04 -20.33 -3.34
CA ALA A 10 -4.83 -19.58 -3.01
C ALA A 10 -3.57 -20.45 -3.21
N GLU A 11 -3.58 -21.69 -2.74
CA GLU A 11 -2.47 -22.64 -2.85
C GLU A 11 -2.17 -22.99 -4.32
N GLU A 12 -3.20 -23.12 -5.17
CA GLU A 12 -3.06 -23.36 -6.61
C GLU A 12 -2.32 -22.24 -7.35
N LYS A 13 -2.33 -21.01 -6.82
CA LYS A 13 -1.54 -19.89 -7.40
C LYS A 13 -0.04 -20.08 -7.23
N GLY A 14 0.39 -20.90 -6.27
CA GLY A 14 1.78 -21.17 -5.98
C GLY A 14 2.59 -19.96 -5.52
N ILE A 15 3.86 -20.20 -5.21
CA ILE A 15 4.86 -19.16 -4.92
C ILE A 15 5.79 -19.11 -6.12
N LYS A 16 5.93 -17.95 -6.77
CA LYS A 16 6.71 -17.80 -8.00
C LYS A 16 8.15 -17.38 -7.74
N ASP A 17 8.38 -16.55 -6.72
CA ASP A 17 9.65 -15.88 -6.47
C ASP A 17 10.08 -16.01 -5.01
N GLN A 18 11.40 -16.02 -4.76
CA GLN A 18 11.95 -16.06 -3.39
C GLN A 18 11.64 -14.77 -2.62
N ILE A 19 11.66 -13.61 -3.31
CA ILE A 19 11.21 -12.33 -2.76
C ILE A 19 9.89 -11.99 -3.45
N PRO A 20 8.81 -11.69 -2.69
CA PRO A 20 7.53 -11.34 -3.26
C PRO A 20 7.62 -10.14 -4.20
N VAL A 21 6.96 -10.21 -5.35
CA VAL A 21 7.03 -9.20 -6.42
C VAL A 21 6.66 -7.78 -5.95
N PHE A 22 5.80 -7.66 -4.95
CA PHE A 22 5.44 -6.36 -4.38
C PHE A 22 6.62 -5.73 -3.63
N GLU A 23 7.31 -6.50 -2.79
CA GLU A 23 8.51 -6.04 -2.10
C GLU A 23 9.62 -5.68 -3.08
N GLN A 24 9.84 -6.50 -4.12
CA GLN A 24 10.84 -6.21 -5.17
C GLN A 24 10.55 -4.87 -5.86
N ALA A 25 9.30 -4.63 -6.23
CA ALA A 25 8.91 -3.39 -6.91
C ALA A 25 9.12 -2.13 -6.05
N LEU A 26 9.00 -2.26 -4.72
CA LEU A 26 9.19 -1.14 -3.80
C LEU A 26 10.66 -0.83 -3.50
N ARG A 27 11.57 -1.78 -3.72
CA ARG A 27 13.02 -1.63 -3.47
C ARG A 27 13.79 -1.02 -4.65
N ALA A 28 13.10 -0.47 -5.64
CA ALA A 28 13.74 0.26 -6.74
C ALA A 28 14.46 1.52 -6.22
N ASP A 29 15.52 1.92 -6.92
CA ASP A 29 16.27 3.14 -6.59
C ASP A 29 15.37 4.38 -6.62
N GLY A 30 15.59 5.26 -5.63
CA GLY A 30 14.84 6.50 -5.47
C GLY A 30 13.49 6.31 -4.76
N LEU A 31 12.65 7.33 -4.80
CA LEU A 31 11.33 7.31 -4.17
C LEU A 31 10.33 6.50 -5.01
N SER A 32 9.84 5.40 -4.47
CA SER A 32 8.82 4.57 -5.09
C SER A 32 7.39 5.05 -4.79
N PHE A 33 6.44 4.75 -5.68
CA PHE A 33 5.05 5.19 -5.57
C PHE A 33 4.08 4.02 -5.56
N ILE A 34 3.32 3.87 -4.48
CA ILE A 34 2.10 3.06 -4.45
C ILE A 34 0.94 4.00 -4.75
N CYS A 35 0.27 3.80 -5.88
CA CYS A 35 -0.84 4.65 -6.31
C CYS A 35 -2.18 4.00 -5.97
N GLU A 36 -3.01 4.72 -5.18
CA GLU A 36 -4.25 4.17 -4.64
C GLU A 36 -5.46 4.53 -5.52
N ALA A 37 -6.14 3.49 -6.02
CA ALA A 37 -7.45 3.60 -6.67
C ALA A 37 -8.55 3.61 -5.60
N LYS A 38 -9.13 4.80 -5.34
CA LYS A 38 -10.05 5.06 -4.24
C LYS A 38 -11.30 5.81 -4.68
N LYS A 39 -12.46 5.16 -4.53
CA LYS A 39 -13.77 5.73 -4.87
C LYS A 39 -14.28 6.70 -3.81
N ALA A 40 -14.11 6.36 -2.54
CA ALA A 40 -14.58 7.14 -1.39
C ALA A 40 -13.64 6.96 -0.19
N SER A 41 -13.80 7.81 0.84
CA SER A 41 -13.16 7.63 2.14
C SER A 41 -14.00 8.22 3.27
N PRO A 42 -13.84 7.74 4.54
CA PRO A 42 -14.56 8.30 5.69
C PRO A 42 -14.37 9.81 5.86
N SER A 43 -13.17 10.31 5.62
CA SER A 43 -12.82 11.73 5.83
C SER A 43 -13.24 12.67 4.70
N LYS A 44 -13.50 12.15 3.48
CA LYS A 44 -13.78 12.98 2.28
C LYS A 44 -15.08 12.61 1.57
N GLY A 45 -15.77 11.57 2.03
CA GLY A 45 -16.95 11.07 1.34
C GLY A 45 -16.62 10.51 -0.04
N LEU A 46 -17.52 10.73 -1.00
CA LEU A 46 -17.34 10.29 -2.38
C LEU A 46 -16.30 11.17 -3.10
N ILE A 47 -15.21 10.54 -3.56
CA ILE A 47 -14.10 11.21 -4.26
C ILE A 47 -14.28 11.13 -5.77
N ALA A 48 -14.65 9.95 -6.28
CA ALA A 48 -14.85 9.68 -7.70
C ALA A 48 -16.24 9.05 -7.92
N PRO A 49 -17.26 9.85 -8.30
CA PRO A 49 -18.59 9.32 -8.66
C PRO A 49 -18.49 8.31 -9.81
N ASP A 50 -17.88 8.72 -10.91
CA ASP A 50 -17.44 7.83 -11.98
C ASP A 50 -16.08 7.26 -11.59
N PHE A 51 -16.02 5.94 -11.44
CA PHE A 51 -14.82 5.26 -10.98
C PHE A 51 -14.38 4.20 -12.00
N PRO A 52 -13.77 4.60 -13.12
CA PRO A 52 -13.23 3.70 -14.12
C PRO A 52 -11.90 3.09 -13.59
N TYR A 53 -12.00 2.22 -12.59
CA TYR A 53 -10.86 1.72 -11.81
C TYR A 53 -9.79 1.02 -12.64
N VAL A 54 -10.16 0.34 -13.73
CA VAL A 54 -9.21 -0.29 -14.64
C VAL A 54 -8.39 0.75 -15.41
N GLU A 55 -9.06 1.80 -15.91
CA GLU A 55 -8.37 2.91 -16.60
C GLU A 55 -7.46 3.66 -15.65
N ILE A 56 -7.93 3.95 -14.42
CA ILE A 56 -7.13 4.57 -13.36
C ILE A 56 -5.88 3.75 -13.07
N ALA A 57 -6.01 2.42 -12.96
CA ALA A 57 -4.91 1.52 -12.70
C ALA A 57 -3.87 1.52 -13.86
N ARG A 58 -4.35 1.52 -15.11
CA ARG A 58 -3.49 1.64 -16.30
C ARG A 58 -2.79 2.99 -16.39
N ASP A 59 -3.46 4.09 -16.02
CA ASP A 59 -2.85 5.42 -15.94
C ASP A 59 -1.70 5.42 -14.92
N TYR A 60 -1.89 4.79 -13.77
CA TYR A 60 -0.87 4.67 -12.73
C TYR A 60 0.32 3.84 -13.21
N GLU A 61 0.08 2.67 -13.81
CA GLU A 61 1.14 1.85 -14.40
C GLU A 61 1.91 2.62 -15.48
N ALA A 62 1.21 3.24 -16.42
CA ALA A 62 1.81 4.04 -17.49
C ALA A 62 2.53 5.31 -17.00
N GLY A 63 2.15 5.82 -15.83
CA GLY A 63 2.83 6.91 -15.12
C GLY A 63 4.06 6.45 -14.32
N GLY A 64 4.30 5.14 -14.24
CA GLY A 64 5.45 4.54 -13.59
C GLY A 64 5.25 4.30 -12.08
N ALA A 65 4.03 4.03 -11.63
CA ALA A 65 3.80 3.51 -10.29
C ALA A 65 4.56 2.19 -10.07
N ALA A 66 5.12 2.00 -8.88
CA ALA A 66 5.75 0.74 -8.49
C ALA A 66 4.71 -0.33 -8.16
N ALA A 67 3.57 0.10 -7.61
CA ALA A 67 2.46 -0.78 -7.26
C ALA A 67 1.13 -0.02 -7.24
N ILE A 68 0.03 -0.75 -7.28
CA ILE A 68 -1.32 -0.22 -7.11
C ILE A 68 -1.87 -0.64 -5.75
N SER A 69 -2.51 0.27 -5.04
CA SER A 69 -3.35 -0.02 -3.88
C SER A 69 -4.81 0.00 -4.30
N CYS A 70 -5.49 -1.14 -4.17
CA CYS A 70 -6.90 -1.29 -4.50
C CYS A 70 -7.75 -1.45 -3.25
N LEU A 71 -8.65 -0.50 -2.99
CA LEU A 71 -9.60 -0.60 -1.88
C LEU A 71 -10.69 -1.61 -2.17
N THR A 72 -10.86 -2.59 -1.27
CA THR A 72 -11.90 -3.61 -1.37
C THR A 72 -12.97 -3.49 -0.29
N GLU A 73 -12.74 -2.70 0.76
CA GLU A 73 -13.71 -2.45 1.83
C GLU A 73 -14.98 -1.77 1.28
N PRO A 74 -16.18 -2.38 1.44
CA PRO A 74 -17.37 -1.97 0.68
C PRO A 74 -18.15 -0.80 1.27
N PHE A 75 -18.08 -0.57 2.57
CA PHE A 75 -18.96 0.38 3.27
C PHE A 75 -18.37 1.79 3.28
N TRP A 76 -17.19 1.94 3.84
CA TRP A 76 -16.54 3.23 4.08
C TRP A 76 -15.79 3.75 2.85
N PHE A 77 -15.15 2.83 2.11
CA PHE A 77 -14.36 3.19 0.93
C PHE A 77 -15.09 2.89 -0.38
N ARG A 78 -16.25 2.24 -0.33
CA ARG A 78 -17.03 1.81 -1.49
C ARG A 78 -16.20 0.98 -2.47
N GLY A 79 -15.31 0.16 -1.89
CA GLY A 79 -14.47 -0.78 -2.60
C GLY A 79 -15.22 -2.04 -3.02
N SER A 80 -14.51 -2.94 -3.71
CA SER A 80 -15.06 -4.23 -4.13
C SER A 80 -13.95 -5.21 -4.50
N ASP A 81 -14.14 -6.48 -4.16
CA ASP A 81 -13.30 -7.58 -4.63
C ASP A 81 -13.27 -7.68 -6.17
N ALA A 82 -14.36 -7.26 -6.84
CA ALA A 82 -14.41 -7.21 -8.30
C ALA A 82 -13.39 -6.21 -8.86
N TYR A 83 -13.23 -5.04 -8.22
CA TYR A 83 -12.23 -4.04 -8.64
C TYR A 83 -10.82 -4.63 -8.59
N LEU A 84 -10.47 -5.31 -7.49
CA LEU A 84 -9.16 -5.94 -7.33
C LEU A 84 -8.92 -6.98 -8.44
N LYS A 85 -9.86 -7.89 -8.67
CA LYS A 85 -9.74 -8.95 -9.70
C LYS A 85 -9.53 -8.38 -11.09
N GLU A 86 -10.31 -7.37 -11.45
CA GLU A 86 -10.22 -6.76 -12.78
C GLU A 86 -8.94 -5.93 -12.93
N ILE A 87 -8.50 -5.18 -11.90
CA ILE A 87 -7.23 -4.46 -11.94
C ILE A 87 -6.08 -5.44 -12.15
N VAL A 88 -5.99 -6.51 -11.34
CA VAL A 88 -4.93 -7.53 -11.46
C VAL A 88 -4.84 -8.15 -12.86
N GLN A 89 -5.98 -8.31 -13.55
CA GLN A 89 -6.02 -8.84 -14.92
C GLN A 89 -5.57 -7.84 -15.99
N ASN A 90 -5.50 -6.55 -15.66
CA ASN A 90 -5.33 -5.47 -16.63
C ASN A 90 -4.04 -4.66 -16.46
N VAL A 91 -3.23 -4.97 -15.44
CA VAL A 91 -1.92 -4.34 -15.19
C VAL A 91 -0.86 -5.41 -14.96
N SER A 92 0.41 -5.07 -15.18
CA SER A 92 1.56 -5.96 -14.95
C SER A 92 2.25 -5.69 -13.61
N ILE A 93 2.06 -4.51 -13.02
CA ILE A 93 2.63 -4.14 -11.74
C ILE A 93 1.86 -4.76 -10.56
N PRO A 94 2.51 -5.02 -9.42
CA PRO A 94 1.88 -5.67 -8.28
C PRO A 94 0.74 -4.84 -7.66
N VAL A 95 -0.26 -5.55 -7.13
CA VAL A 95 -1.46 -4.94 -6.55
C VAL A 95 -1.61 -5.33 -5.08
N LEU A 96 -1.74 -4.31 -4.22
CA LEU A 96 -2.07 -4.43 -2.80
C LEU A 96 -3.58 -4.49 -2.62
N ARG A 97 -4.10 -5.51 -1.93
CA ARG A 97 -5.44 -5.48 -1.37
C ARG A 97 -5.47 -4.57 -0.15
N LYS A 98 -6.08 -3.40 -0.26
CA LYS A 98 -6.23 -2.44 0.84
C LYS A 98 -7.59 -2.65 1.49
N ASP A 99 -7.60 -3.33 2.64
CA ASP A 99 -8.80 -3.68 3.40
C ASP A 99 -8.46 -3.84 4.88
N PHE A 100 -9.46 -3.91 5.75
CA PHE A 100 -9.29 -4.26 7.17
C PHE A 100 -9.13 -5.78 7.30
N THR A 101 -7.91 -6.28 7.13
CA THR A 101 -7.62 -7.73 7.21
C THR A 101 -7.72 -8.20 8.67
N CYS A 102 -8.86 -8.74 9.06
CA CYS A 102 -9.15 -9.18 10.42
C CYS A 102 -9.39 -10.70 10.56
N ASP A 103 -9.34 -11.43 9.45
CA ASP A 103 -9.54 -12.88 9.38
C ASP A 103 -8.59 -13.50 8.35
N GLU A 104 -8.07 -14.72 8.63
CA GLU A 104 -7.19 -15.44 7.71
C GLU A 104 -7.84 -15.71 6.34
N TYR A 105 -9.15 -15.86 6.31
CA TYR A 105 -9.92 -15.97 5.08
C TYR A 105 -9.59 -14.85 4.09
N MET A 106 -9.42 -13.62 4.59
CA MET A 106 -9.15 -12.46 3.74
C MET A 106 -7.76 -12.54 3.10
N ILE A 107 -6.79 -13.19 3.74
CA ILE A 107 -5.43 -13.37 3.22
C ILE A 107 -5.45 -14.43 2.10
N TYR A 108 -6.09 -15.57 2.34
CA TYR A 108 -6.31 -16.59 1.30
C TYR A 108 -7.09 -16.00 0.12
N GLN A 109 -8.14 -15.24 0.41
CA GLN A 109 -8.97 -14.61 -0.63
C GLN A 109 -8.13 -13.61 -1.46
N ALA A 110 -7.29 -12.80 -0.84
CA ALA A 110 -6.39 -11.88 -1.55
C ALA A 110 -5.49 -12.64 -2.53
N LYS A 111 -4.85 -13.73 -2.07
CA LYS A 111 -4.01 -14.59 -2.93
C LYS A 111 -4.81 -15.20 -4.07
N ALA A 112 -5.99 -15.76 -3.78
CA ALA A 112 -6.87 -16.37 -4.78
C ALA A 112 -7.31 -15.37 -5.85
N MET A 113 -7.54 -14.12 -5.48
CA MET A 113 -7.86 -13.02 -6.40
C MET A 113 -6.68 -12.50 -7.21
N GLY A 114 -5.45 -12.90 -6.85
CA GLY A 114 -4.22 -12.50 -7.54
C GLY A 114 -3.57 -11.24 -6.99
N ALA A 115 -3.94 -10.79 -5.79
CA ALA A 115 -3.20 -9.74 -5.09
C ALA A 115 -1.74 -10.16 -4.86
N SER A 116 -0.84 -9.21 -4.82
CA SER A 116 0.59 -9.40 -4.51
C SER A 116 0.93 -9.03 -3.07
N ALA A 117 0.05 -8.30 -2.40
CA ALA A 117 0.20 -7.88 -1.02
C ALA A 117 -1.15 -7.71 -0.31
N VAL A 118 -1.10 -7.78 1.02
CA VAL A 118 -2.21 -7.47 1.92
C VAL A 118 -1.82 -6.38 2.90
N LEU A 119 -2.80 -5.64 3.40
CA LEU A 119 -2.64 -4.68 4.49
C LEU A 119 -2.88 -5.39 5.83
N LEU A 120 -1.96 -5.22 6.78
CA LEU A 120 -2.14 -5.57 8.18
C LEU A 120 -2.05 -4.31 9.02
N ILE A 121 -3.06 -3.99 9.81
CA ILE A 121 -3.12 -2.76 10.61
C ILE A 121 -2.79 -3.09 12.07
N CYS A 122 -1.67 -2.57 12.56
CA CYS A 122 -1.17 -2.87 13.90
C CYS A 122 -2.16 -2.48 15.00
N SER A 123 -2.88 -1.35 14.87
CA SER A 123 -3.88 -0.90 15.82
C SER A 123 -5.17 -1.74 15.85
N VAL A 124 -5.41 -2.55 14.82
CA VAL A 124 -6.60 -3.42 14.70
C VAL A 124 -6.32 -4.84 15.17
N LEU A 125 -5.08 -5.29 15.04
CA LEU A 125 -4.68 -6.67 15.31
C LEU A 125 -3.92 -6.79 16.63
N GLU A 126 -4.31 -7.76 17.45
CA GLU A 126 -3.52 -8.17 18.61
C GLU A 126 -2.23 -8.87 18.15
N ASP A 127 -1.18 -8.88 18.99
CA ASP A 127 0.16 -9.38 18.67
C ASP A 127 0.16 -10.81 18.10
N GLY A 128 -0.64 -11.69 18.67
CA GLY A 128 -0.75 -13.07 18.22
C GLY A 128 -1.32 -13.18 16.81
N ARG A 129 -2.37 -12.43 16.51
CA ARG A 129 -2.98 -12.40 15.17
C ARG A 129 -2.10 -11.68 14.16
N LEU A 130 -1.49 -10.56 14.56
CA LEU A 130 -0.58 -9.80 13.70
C LEU A 130 0.58 -10.69 13.22
N LYS A 131 1.20 -11.43 14.15
CA LYS A 131 2.26 -12.40 13.83
C LYS A 131 1.76 -13.52 12.93
N ALA A 132 0.63 -14.15 13.28
CA ALA A 132 0.08 -15.26 12.51
C ALA A 132 -0.29 -14.84 11.07
N TYR A 133 -0.90 -13.66 10.90
CA TYR A 133 -1.30 -13.17 9.58
C TYR A 133 -0.10 -12.72 8.73
N HIS A 134 0.93 -12.15 9.38
CA HIS A 134 2.19 -11.85 8.70
C HIS A 134 2.86 -13.13 8.18
N GLN A 135 2.95 -14.16 9.02
CA GLN A 135 3.50 -15.46 8.63
C GLN A 135 2.69 -16.12 7.51
N LEU A 136 1.36 -16.11 7.61
CA LEU A 136 0.48 -16.66 6.57
C LEU A 136 0.66 -15.94 5.23
N ALA A 137 0.82 -14.61 5.24
CA ALA A 137 1.10 -13.86 4.02
C ALA A 137 2.44 -14.31 3.40
N ASP A 138 3.51 -14.42 4.20
CA ASP A 138 4.81 -14.92 3.74
C ASP A 138 4.70 -16.35 3.17
N GLU A 139 3.99 -17.27 3.85
CA GLU A 139 3.78 -18.65 3.40
C GLU A 139 3.04 -18.73 2.06
N LEU A 140 2.17 -17.77 1.78
CA LEU A 140 1.46 -17.67 0.51
C LEU A 140 2.23 -16.89 -0.56
N GLY A 141 3.43 -16.38 -0.26
CA GLY A 141 4.22 -15.53 -1.17
C GLY A 141 3.59 -14.16 -1.42
N LEU A 142 2.79 -13.68 -0.46
CA LEU A 142 2.29 -12.30 -0.43
C LEU A 142 3.21 -11.43 0.40
N SER A 143 3.38 -10.17 0.01
CA SER A 143 3.92 -9.17 0.93
C SER A 143 2.85 -8.74 1.95
N ALA A 144 3.28 -8.37 3.16
CA ALA A 144 2.44 -7.68 4.11
C ALA A 144 2.92 -6.23 4.26
N LEU A 145 2.09 -5.26 3.86
CA LEU A 145 2.26 -3.87 4.27
C LEU A 145 1.68 -3.74 5.67
N VAL A 146 2.55 -3.55 6.68
CA VAL A 146 2.13 -3.47 8.08
C VAL A 146 2.02 -2.01 8.49
N GLU A 147 0.78 -1.52 8.60
CA GLU A 147 0.46 -0.13 8.90
C GLU A 147 0.60 0.15 10.41
N THR A 148 1.27 1.26 10.73
CA THR A 148 1.56 1.74 12.08
C THR A 148 1.28 3.24 12.20
N HIS A 149 1.09 3.74 13.45
CA HIS A 149 0.76 5.13 13.73
C HIS A 149 1.68 5.79 14.76
N ASN A 150 2.40 5.00 15.55
CA ASN A 150 3.22 5.50 16.67
C ASN A 150 4.40 4.56 16.96
N GLU A 151 5.23 4.97 17.93
CA GLU A 151 6.47 4.27 18.31
C GLU A 151 6.20 2.87 18.87
N GLU A 152 5.16 2.72 19.68
CA GLU A 152 4.81 1.43 20.27
C GLU A 152 4.46 0.42 19.17
N GLU A 153 3.68 0.85 18.17
CA GLU A 153 3.33 0.02 17.03
C GLU A 153 4.55 -0.33 16.16
N ILE A 154 5.49 0.61 15.96
CA ILE A 154 6.78 0.31 15.28
C ILE A 154 7.52 -0.82 16.00
N LEU A 155 7.65 -0.74 17.32
CA LEU A 155 8.32 -1.79 18.11
C LEU A 155 7.60 -3.15 18.03
N ARG A 156 6.27 -3.14 17.96
CA ARG A 156 5.47 -4.37 17.80
C ARG A 156 5.73 -5.03 16.44
N VAL A 157 5.73 -4.25 15.36
CA VAL A 157 5.89 -4.81 14.00
C VAL A 157 7.34 -5.23 13.71
N GLN A 158 8.31 -4.60 14.34
CA GLN A 158 9.71 -5.06 14.27
C GLN A 158 9.91 -6.44 14.91
N LYS A 159 9.23 -6.73 16.04
CA LYS A 159 9.31 -8.03 16.72
C LYS A 159 8.81 -9.19 15.87
N ILE A 160 7.91 -8.96 14.93
CA ILE A 160 7.44 -10.00 14.00
C ILE A 160 8.26 -10.08 12.72
N GLY A 161 9.28 -9.24 12.56
CA GLY A 161 10.15 -9.23 11.39
C GLY A 161 9.49 -8.63 10.14
N ALA A 162 8.61 -7.62 10.30
CA ALA A 162 7.96 -6.95 9.18
C ALA A 162 8.99 -6.36 8.20
N LYS A 163 8.89 -6.74 6.94
CA LYS A 163 9.78 -6.30 5.85
C LYS A 163 9.34 -4.99 5.21
N ILE A 164 8.05 -4.67 5.30
CA ILE A 164 7.46 -3.45 4.78
C ILE A 164 6.62 -2.83 5.89
N ILE A 165 7.04 -1.67 6.38
CA ILE A 165 6.36 -0.94 7.44
C ILE A 165 5.78 0.35 6.86
N GLY A 166 4.46 0.50 6.98
CA GLY A 166 3.75 1.72 6.63
C GLY A 166 3.53 2.60 7.84
N VAL A 167 3.77 3.90 7.72
CA VAL A 167 3.37 4.89 8.71
C VAL A 167 2.22 5.71 8.15
N ASN A 168 1.05 5.58 8.77
CA ASN A 168 -0.11 6.36 8.41
C ASN A 168 -0.07 7.71 9.17
N ASN A 169 0.11 8.79 8.39
CA ASN A 169 0.16 10.15 8.91
C ASN A 169 -1.22 10.70 9.33
N ARG A 170 -2.29 9.93 9.10
CA ARG A 170 -3.63 10.31 9.50
C ARG A 170 -3.95 9.77 10.89
N ASN A 171 -4.29 10.67 11.80
CA ASN A 171 -4.87 10.29 13.08
C ASN A 171 -6.29 9.76 12.85
N LEU A 172 -6.54 8.50 13.23
CA LEU A 172 -7.83 7.84 12.99
C LEU A 172 -8.95 8.33 13.92
N LYS A 173 -8.64 9.13 14.96
CA LYS A 173 -9.63 9.65 15.91
C LYS A 173 -10.27 10.97 15.44
N ASP A 174 -9.46 11.86 14.84
CA ASP A 174 -9.88 13.22 14.45
C ASP A 174 -9.64 13.53 12.98
N PHE A 175 -9.05 12.58 12.22
CA PHE A 175 -8.67 12.68 10.81
C PHE A 175 -7.65 13.79 10.49
N THR A 176 -7.01 14.38 11.49
CA THR A 176 -5.86 15.27 11.26
C THR A 176 -4.72 14.52 10.57
N VAL A 177 -3.94 15.25 9.78
CA VAL A 177 -2.85 14.65 9.00
C VAL A 177 -1.58 15.48 9.16
N ASP A 178 -0.49 14.81 9.55
CA ASP A 178 0.83 15.44 9.71
C ASP A 178 1.94 14.49 9.21
N ILE A 179 2.60 14.82 8.10
CA ILE A 179 3.71 14.03 7.53
C ILE A 179 4.93 13.95 8.47
N LYS A 180 5.04 14.86 9.45
CA LYS A 180 6.08 14.81 10.47
C LYS A 180 6.04 13.51 11.28
N ASN A 181 4.89 12.81 11.31
CA ASN A 181 4.80 11.50 11.93
C ASN A 181 5.70 10.47 11.23
N SER A 182 5.63 10.39 9.88
CA SER A 182 6.54 9.54 9.11
C SER A 182 7.99 9.95 9.30
N ILE A 183 8.30 11.26 9.25
CA ILE A 183 9.67 11.78 9.42
C ILE A 183 10.25 11.35 10.78
N ARG A 184 9.48 11.48 11.85
CA ARG A 184 9.91 11.12 13.21
C ARG A 184 10.07 9.61 13.39
N LEU A 185 9.15 8.81 12.87
CA LEU A 185 9.15 7.36 13.06
C LEU A 185 10.15 6.63 12.16
N ARG A 186 10.59 7.26 11.06
CA ARG A 186 11.60 6.68 10.16
C ARG A 186 12.89 6.33 10.88
N GLU A 187 13.33 7.15 11.84
CA GLU A 187 14.56 6.94 12.60
C GLU A 187 14.55 5.64 13.42
N MET A 188 13.36 5.10 13.73
CA MET A 188 13.22 3.85 14.48
C MET A 188 13.28 2.60 13.60
N VAL A 189 13.23 2.75 12.28
CA VAL A 189 13.13 1.62 11.33
C VAL A 189 14.46 1.42 10.63
N SER A 190 14.93 0.15 10.57
CA SER A 190 16.16 -0.22 9.87
C SER A 190 16.11 0.17 8.38
N SER A 191 17.27 0.51 7.81
CA SER A 191 17.42 0.77 6.37
C SER A 191 17.16 -0.46 5.49
N GLU A 192 17.18 -1.66 6.06
CA GLU A 192 16.85 -2.89 5.34
C GLU A 192 15.34 -3.12 5.19
N THR A 193 14.53 -2.44 6.01
CA THR A 193 13.07 -2.51 5.98
C THR A 193 12.53 -1.43 5.04
N VAL A 194 11.68 -1.79 4.12
CA VAL A 194 10.98 -0.84 3.24
C VAL A 194 10.04 0.04 4.08
N PHE A 195 10.30 1.34 4.07
CA PHE A 195 9.50 2.32 4.82
C PHE A 195 8.53 3.06 3.91
N VAL A 196 7.24 2.94 4.20
CA VAL A 196 6.15 3.56 3.41
C VAL A 196 5.52 4.70 4.20
N SER A 197 5.48 5.91 3.63
CA SER A 197 4.69 7.01 4.18
C SER A 197 3.32 7.05 3.54
N GLU A 198 2.27 6.99 4.38
CA GLU A 198 0.88 6.94 3.93
C GLU A 198 0.09 8.17 4.40
N SER A 199 -0.81 8.66 3.58
CA SER A 199 -1.68 9.81 3.85
C SER A 199 -0.95 11.16 3.97
N GLY A 200 -1.64 12.23 3.63
CA GLY A 200 -1.23 13.61 3.89
C GLY A 200 -0.24 14.23 2.93
N ILE A 201 0.23 13.49 1.97
CA ILE A 201 1.16 13.97 0.95
C ILE A 201 0.40 14.87 -0.03
N ARG A 202 0.77 16.15 -0.10
CA ARG A 202 0.05 17.19 -0.84
C ARG A 202 0.74 17.55 -2.16
N GLY A 203 2.03 17.26 -2.28
CA GLY A 203 2.82 17.60 -3.46
C GLY A 203 4.30 17.28 -3.32
N VAL A 204 5.08 17.86 -4.21
CA VAL A 204 6.51 17.59 -4.36
C VAL A 204 7.32 17.92 -3.10
N GLU A 205 7.01 19.03 -2.43
CA GLU A 205 7.78 19.45 -1.24
C GLU A 205 7.66 18.43 -0.10
N ASP A 206 6.45 17.88 0.12
CA ASP A 206 6.25 16.82 1.10
C ASP A 206 7.04 15.56 0.71
N MET A 207 7.04 15.21 -0.58
CA MET A 207 7.76 14.02 -1.09
C MET A 207 9.27 14.19 -0.96
N LYS A 208 9.81 15.36 -1.24
CA LYS A 208 11.23 15.67 -1.06
C LYS A 208 11.64 15.54 0.41
N ALA A 209 10.88 16.15 1.31
CA ALA A 209 11.14 16.06 2.76
C ALA A 209 11.12 14.60 3.27
N LEU A 210 10.18 13.78 2.77
CA LEU A 210 10.12 12.37 3.09
C LEU A 210 11.31 11.59 2.52
N TYR A 211 11.66 11.84 1.26
CA TYR A 211 12.81 11.19 0.62
C TYR A 211 14.13 11.52 1.31
N GLU A 212 14.39 12.81 1.58
CA GLU A 212 15.57 13.28 2.31
C GLU A 212 15.69 12.68 3.71
N ASN A 213 14.57 12.34 4.32
CA ASN A 213 14.50 11.63 5.60
C ASN A 213 14.68 10.11 5.48
N GLY A 214 14.88 9.57 4.26
CA GLY A 214 15.10 8.15 4.02
C GLY A 214 13.80 7.32 3.90
N THR A 215 12.68 7.94 3.52
CA THR A 215 11.45 7.22 3.14
C THR A 215 11.66 6.57 1.78
N ASP A 216 11.40 5.28 1.67
CA ASP A 216 11.59 4.52 0.42
C ASP A 216 10.38 4.65 -0.51
N VAL A 217 9.18 4.74 0.06
CA VAL A 217 7.92 4.64 -0.67
C VAL A 217 6.89 5.65 -0.15
N VAL A 218 6.13 6.23 -1.06
CA VAL A 218 4.93 7.01 -0.71
C VAL A 218 3.68 6.32 -1.24
N LEU A 219 2.65 6.21 -0.39
CA LEU A 219 1.32 5.76 -0.80
C LEU A 219 0.42 6.99 -0.99
N ILE A 220 0.02 7.25 -2.23
CA ILE A 220 -0.77 8.40 -2.62
C ILE A 220 -2.07 7.99 -3.34
N GLY A 221 -3.17 8.61 -2.96
CA GLY A 221 -4.48 8.36 -3.57
C GLY A 221 -5.20 9.67 -3.90
N GLU A 222 -5.62 10.44 -2.89
CA GLU A 222 -6.45 11.64 -3.08
C GLU A 222 -5.82 12.64 -4.06
N LEU A 223 -4.50 12.84 -4.00
CA LEU A 223 -3.76 13.74 -4.87
C LEU A 223 -3.97 13.39 -6.35
N LEU A 224 -3.87 12.11 -6.71
CA LEU A 224 -4.02 11.63 -8.08
C LEU A 224 -5.49 11.49 -8.49
N MET A 225 -6.36 11.00 -7.60
CA MET A 225 -7.76 10.77 -7.90
C MET A 225 -8.52 12.05 -8.30
N ARG A 226 -8.05 13.22 -7.86
CA ARG A 226 -8.65 14.53 -8.21
C ARG A 226 -8.16 15.10 -9.55
N LYS A 227 -7.24 14.42 -10.23
CA LYS A 227 -6.66 14.89 -11.49
C LYS A 227 -7.29 14.20 -12.69
N SER A 228 -7.47 14.96 -13.76
CA SER A 228 -7.96 14.43 -15.03
C SER A 228 -6.88 13.62 -15.76
N ASP A 229 -5.63 14.08 -15.74
CA ASP A 229 -4.47 13.38 -16.31
C ASP A 229 -3.57 12.86 -15.18
N ARG A 230 -3.93 11.70 -14.64
CA ARG A 230 -3.22 11.03 -13.53
C ARG A 230 -1.83 10.60 -13.92
N LYS A 231 -1.70 10.11 -15.17
CA LYS A 231 -0.42 9.67 -15.73
C LYS A 231 0.60 10.81 -15.79
N ALA A 232 0.23 11.94 -16.40
CA ALA A 232 1.14 13.09 -16.53
C ALA A 232 1.53 13.64 -15.16
N VAL A 233 0.58 13.76 -14.22
CA VAL A 233 0.87 14.22 -12.86
C VAL A 233 1.83 13.28 -12.13
N LEU A 234 1.63 11.96 -12.24
CA LEU A 234 2.53 11.00 -11.59
C LEU A 234 3.94 11.06 -12.18
N MET A 235 4.05 11.17 -13.51
CA MET A 235 5.36 11.34 -14.21
C MET A 235 6.06 12.62 -13.76
N GLU A 236 5.34 13.74 -13.62
CA GLU A 236 5.87 15.00 -13.13
C GLU A 236 6.37 14.86 -11.68
N LEU A 237 5.58 14.27 -10.78
CA LEU A 237 5.97 14.06 -9.40
C LEU A 237 7.25 13.23 -9.29
N LYS A 238 7.35 12.13 -10.04
CA LYS A 238 8.57 11.30 -10.11
C LYS A 238 9.77 12.07 -10.61
N GLN A 239 9.61 12.84 -11.69
CA GLN A 239 10.70 13.62 -12.27
C GLN A 239 11.20 14.69 -11.30
N GLN A 240 10.31 15.34 -10.56
CA GLN A 240 10.67 16.40 -9.63
C GLN A 240 11.30 15.88 -8.34
N THR A 241 10.97 14.65 -7.92
CA THR A 241 11.61 13.98 -6.77
C THR A 241 12.92 13.30 -7.16
N GLY A 242 13.10 12.84 -8.43
CA GLY A 242 14.31 12.19 -8.92
C GLY A 242 15.42 13.15 -9.37
N ARG A 243 15.10 14.36 -9.84
CA ARG A 243 16.10 15.30 -10.37
C ARG A 243 17.11 15.84 -9.35
N GLN A 244 16.89 15.72 -8.06
CA GLN A 244 17.86 16.11 -7.03
C GLN A 244 18.96 15.08 -6.78
N LEU A 245 18.82 13.85 -7.29
CA LEU A 245 19.82 12.80 -7.15
C LEU A 245 21.05 13.03 -8.03
N ASP A 246 20.91 13.78 -9.14
CA ASP A 246 22.00 14.01 -10.11
C ASP A 246 22.80 15.31 -9.85
N MET A 247 22.50 16.04 -8.76
CA MET A 247 23.11 17.35 -8.47
C MET A 247 23.93 17.43 -7.16
N ASN A 248 24.23 16.31 -6.51
CA ASN A 248 25.10 16.27 -5.31
C ASN A 248 26.32 15.39 -5.52
#